data_a48389077c72de1eba2500478fe687fc
#
_entry.id   a48389077c72de1eba2500478fe687fc
#
_cell.length_a   1.000
_cell.length_b   1.000
_cell.length_c   1.000
_cell.angle_alpha   90.00
_cell.angle_beta   90.00
_cell.angle_gamma   90.00
#
_symmetry.space_group_name_H-M   'P 1'
#
loop_
_entity.id
_entity.type
_entity.pdbx_description
1 polymer ?
#
loop_
_entity_poly.entity_id
_entity_poly.type
_entity_poly.pdbx_seq_one_letter_code
_entity_poly.pdbx_strand_id
1 'polypeptide(L)'
;MKTEYLFVILLVLIGFSSCEDSTSDATLELSQSTFENISSNGATLTVNITSSDSWTAASSSTACNLVPNQGTSNQSLSIVVEANLDEAPKNMTVVVTSGGIKKTISISQQGRSTTAGEYHYNLPVIFHVLYKDKNNPLQYVKQDRLTKILDT
;
A
#
# COMPACT_ATOMS: atom_id res chain seq x y z
N MET A 1 -32.67 65.82 41.88
CA MET A 1 -31.82 65.49 40.74
C MET A 1 -30.58 64.76 41.22
N LYS A 2 -30.67 63.60 41.83
CA LYS A 2 -29.49 62.76 42.16
C LYS A 2 -29.77 61.23 42.14
N THR A 3 -30.91 60.82 41.69
CA THR A 3 -31.31 59.39 41.73
C THR A 3 -31.28 58.69 40.37
N GLU A 4 -31.10 59.45 39.29
CA GLU A 4 -31.13 58.90 37.92
C GLU A 4 -29.80 58.34 37.48
N TYR A 5 -28.66 58.73 38.09
CA TYR A 5 -27.32 58.26 37.66
C TYR A 5 -26.91 56.93 38.34
N LEU A 6 -27.60 56.48 39.33
CA LEU A 6 -27.24 55.27 40.06
C LEU A 6 -27.76 54.03 39.34
N PHE A 7 -28.75 54.15 38.45
CA PHE A 7 -29.33 53.04 37.70
C PHE A 7 -28.58 52.74 36.39
N VAL A 8 -27.85 53.72 35.85
CA VAL A 8 -27.10 53.57 34.60
C VAL A 8 -25.75 52.88 34.85
N ILE A 9 -25.17 52.98 36.05
CA ILE A 9 -23.88 52.36 36.37
C ILE A 9 -24.03 50.87 36.69
N LEU A 10 -25.22 50.42 37.09
CA LEU A 10 -25.46 48.99 37.43
C LEU A 10 -25.71 48.09 36.22
N LEU A 11 -25.94 48.68 35.03
CA LEU A 11 -26.26 47.91 33.81
C LEU A 11 -25.02 47.58 32.94
N VAL A 12 -23.82 48.05 33.29
CA VAL A 12 -22.58 47.86 32.52
C VAL A 12 -21.71 46.70 33.04
N LEU A 13 -22.10 46.07 34.15
CA LEU A 13 -21.34 44.95 34.74
C LEU A 13 -21.90 43.55 34.41
N ILE A 14 -22.80 43.43 33.43
CA ILE A 14 -23.29 42.13 32.99
C ILE A 14 -22.61 41.78 31.66
N GLY A 15 -21.60 40.92 31.74
CA GLY A 15 -21.32 40.02 30.65
C GLY A 15 -20.17 40.30 29.74
N PHE A 16 -18.97 40.28 30.23
CA PHE A 16 -17.91 39.60 29.48
C PHE A 16 -17.60 38.29 30.21
N SER A 17 -18.53 37.36 30.14
CA SER A 17 -18.19 35.95 30.21
C SER A 17 -17.42 35.66 28.90
N SER A 18 -16.12 35.95 28.92
CA SER A 18 -15.19 35.38 27.94
C SER A 18 -15.30 33.89 28.16
N CYS A 19 -16.04 33.24 27.30
CA CYS A 19 -15.89 31.83 27.05
C CYS A 19 -14.45 31.70 26.51
N GLU A 20 -13.48 31.40 27.35
CA GLU A 20 -12.22 30.83 26.93
C GLU A 20 -12.59 29.50 26.31
N ASP A 21 -12.79 29.55 25.00
CA ASP A 21 -12.79 28.38 24.17
C ASP A 21 -11.37 27.79 24.28
N SER A 22 -11.20 26.90 25.26
CA SER A 22 -9.99 26.09 25.38
C SER A 22 -10.00 25.15 24.20
N THR A 23 -9.70 25.68 23.01
CA THR A 23 -9.30 24.88 21.88
C THR A 23 -8.00 24.22 22.27
N SER A 24 -8.07 23.03 22.87
CA SER A 24 -6.90 22.17 22.92
C SER A 24 -6.51 21.94 21.47
N ASP A 25 -5.37 22.50 21.06
CA ASP A 25 -4.88 22.31 19.70
C ASP A 25 -4.81 20.81 19.43
N ALA A 26 -5.64 20.36 18.48
CA ALA A 26 -5.62 18.97 18.05
C ALA A 26 -4.22 18.63 17.56
N THR A 27 -3.70 17.48 17.92
CA THR A 27 -2.41 16.98 17.49
C THR A 27 -2.56 15.66 16.77
N LEU A 28 -1.79 15.49 15.70
CA LEU A 28 -1.71 14.22 14.94
C LEU A 28 -0.29 14.05 14.46
N GLU A 29 0.40 13.00 14.94
CA GLU A 29 1.73 12.63 14.50
C GLU A 29 1.75 11.18 13.99
N LEU A 30 2.57 10.92 12.98
CA LEU A 30 2.80 9.60 12.40
C LEU A 30 4.29 9.26 12.56
N SER A 31 4.61 8.04 13.00
CA SER A 31 6.00 7.59 13.13
C SER A 31 6.72 7.52 11.77
N GLN A 32 5.97 7.29 10.69
CA GLN A 32 6.48 7.26 9.33
C GLN A 32 5.37 7.63 8.35
N SER A 33 5.71 8.40 7.31
CA SER A 33 4.77 8.86 6.28
C SER A 33 5.13 8.41 4.86
N THR A 34 6.24 7.68 4.67
CA THR A 34 6.67 7.24 3.35
C THR A 34 7.23 5.84 3.42
N PHE A 35 6.76 4.97 2.55
CA PHE A 35 7.24 3.60 2.34
C PHE A 35 7.53 3.41 0.86
N GLU A 36 8.79 3.20 0.54
CA GLU A 36 9.26 3.02 -0.84
C GLU A 36 9.77 1.60 -1.07
N ASN A 37 9.76 1.18 -2.32
CA ASN A 37 10.31 -0.11 -2.75
C ASN A 37 9.66 -1.31 -2.04
N ILE A 38 8.37 -1.23 -1.72
CA ILE A 38 7.64 -2.38 -1.18
C ILE A 38 7.65 -3.49 -2.23
N SER A 39 7.95 -4.71 -1.79
CA SER A 39 7.99 -5.88 -2.66
C SER A 39 6.66 -6.09 -3.40
N SER A 40 6.74 -6.55 -4.65
CA SER A 40 5.55 -6.98 -5.41
C SER A 40 4.77 -8.11 -4.73
N ASN A 41 5.39 -8.89 -3.85
CA ASN A 41 4.71 -9.94 -3.08
C ASN A 41 3.81 -9.40 -1.95
N GLY A 42 3.79 -8.08 -1.76
CA GLY A 42 3.09 -7.43 -0.66
C GLY A 42 3.94 -7.31 0.61
N ALA A 43 3.41 -6.61 1.60
CA ALA A 43 4.04 -6.43 2.91
C ALA A 43 3.02 -5.99 3.96
N THR A 44 3.37 -6.16 5.23
CA THR A 44 2.67 -5.55 6.34
C THR A 44 3.52 -4.41 6.90
N LEU A 45 2.99 -3.19 6.87
CA LEU A 45 3.65 -1.98 7.34
C LEU A 45 2.99 -1.55 8.65
N THR A 46 3.78 -1.04 9.59
CA THR A 46 3.25 -0.55 10.88
C THR A 46 3.59 0.92 11.04
N VAL A 47 2.57 1.73 11.36
CA VAL A 47 2.69 3.15 11.65
C VAL A 47 2.11 3.42 13.02
N ASN A 48 2.90 4.01 13.91
CA ASN A 48 2.39 4.48 15.20
C ASN A 48 1.77 5.86 15.01
N ILE A 49 0.52 5.98 15.43
CA ILE A 49 -0.25 7.23 15.41
C ILE A 49 -0.25 7.78 16.82
N THR A 50 0.17 9.03 16.97
CA THR A 50 0.07 9.82 18.21
C THR A 50 -0.93 10.93 17.96
N SER A 51 -2.01 10.97 18.73
CA SER A 51 -3.10 11.92 18.51
C SER A 51 -3.74 12.32 19.83
N SER A 52 -4.19 13.59 19.95
CA SER A 52 -5.00 14.07 21.07
C SER A 52 -6.44 13.57 21.02
N ASP A 53 -6.93 13.24 19.83
CA ASP A 53 -8.32 12.87 19.57
C ASP A 53 -8.42 11.50 18.90
N SER A 54 -9.66 11.02 18.74
CA SER A 54 -9.92 9.86 17.90
C SER A 54 -9.53 10.12 16.46
N TRP A 55 -9.02 9.08 15.79
CA TRP A 55 -8.59 9.16 14.40
C TRP A 55 -9.25 8.11 13.52
N THR A 56 -9.29 8.40 12.24
CA THR A 56 -9.71 7.47 11.18
C THR A 56 -8.65 7.42 10.10
N ALA A 57 -8.52 6.27 9.45
CA ALA A 57 -7.62 6.07 8.31
C ALA A 57 -8.40 5.53 7.11
N ALA A 58 -8.10 6.07 5.93
CA ALA A 58 -8.70 5.65 4.67
C ALA A 58 -7.61 5.45 3.61
N SER A 59 -7.69 4.36 2.86
CA SER A 59 -6.80 4.05 1.75
C SER A 59 -7.37 4.51 0.42
N SER A 60 -6.51 4.95 -0.50
CA SER A 60 -6.85 5.23 -1.89
C SER A 60 -7.02 3.97 -2.75
N SER A 61 -6.64 2.81 -2.23
CA SER A 61 -6.63 1.53 -2.96
C SER A 61 -7.19 0.40 -2.12
N THR A 62 -7.96 -0.48 -2.75
CA THR A 62 -8.45 -1.72 -2.14
C THR A 62 -7.33 -2.73 -1.86
N ALA A 63 -6.16 -2.58 -2.50
CA ALA A 63 -4.97 -3.39 -2.25
C ALA A 63 -4.27 -3.06 -0.91
N CYS A 64 -4.74 -2.04 -0.17
CA CYS A 64 -4.26 -1.72 1.17
C CYS A 64 -5.38 -1.94 2.20
N ASN A 65 -5.27 -2.99 2.99
CA ASN A 65 -6.17 -3.23 4.11
C ASN A 65 -5.62 -2.61 5.40
N LEU A 66 -6.45 -1.84 6.12
CA LEU A 66 -6.08 -1.07 7.30
C LEU A 66 -6.65 -1.72 8.56
N VAL A 67 -5.79 -2.03 9.53
CA VAL A 67 -6.18 -2.71 10.78
C VAL A 67 -5.48 -2.08 12.00
N PRO A 68 -6.24 -1.46 12.90
CA PRO A 68 -7.61 -0.97 12.74
C PRO A 68 -7.65 0.24 11.80
N ASN A 69 -8.80 0.52 11.19
CA ASN A 69 -8.97 1.71 10.34
C ASN A 69 -9.46 2.95 11.14
N GLN A 70 -9.61 2.82 12.45
CA GLN A 70 -9.93 3.90 13.38
C GLN A 70 -9.41 3.58 14.78
N GLY A 71 -9.18 4.58 15.58
CA GLY A 71 -8.72 4.42 16.97
C GLY A 71 -8.95 5.67 17.81
N THR A 72 -8.68 5.51 19.10
CA THR A 72 -8.71 6.61 20.07
C THR A 72 -7.29 6.86 20.55
N SER A 73 -6.82 8.11 20.46
CA SER A 73 -5.47 8.50 20.92
C SER A 73 -4.33 7.65 20.31
N ASN A 74 -3.28 7.38 21.07
CA ASN A 74 -2.06 6.72 20.60
C ASN A 74 -2.29 5.23 20.31
N GLN A 75 -2.12 4.83 19.05
CA GLN A 75 -2.31 3.45 18.61
C GLN A 75 -1.50 3.14 17.34
N SER A 76 -1.15 1.86 17.17
CA SER A 76 -0.51 1.40 15.95
C SER A 76 -1.54 1.06 14.88
N LEU A 77 -1.31 1.54 13.66
CA LEU A 77 -2.01 1.18 12.44
C LEU A 77 -1.17 0.16 11.67
N SER A 78 -1.75 -0.99 11.40
CA SER A 78 -1.18 -1.98 10.47
C SER A 78 -1.78 -1.78 9.08
N ILE A 79 -0.92 -1.61 8.08
CA ILE A 79 -1.29 -1.48 6.67
C ILE A 79 -0.83 -2.75 5.97
N VAL A 80 -1.78 -3.60 5.60
CA VAL A 80 -1.50 -4.82 4.85
C VAL A 80 -1.60 -4.50 3.37
N VAL A 81 -0.46 -4.48 2.68
CA VAL A 81 -0.35 -4.27 1.24
C VAL A 81 -0.39 -5.62 0.54
N GLU A 82 -1.37 -5.83 -0.33
CA GLU A 82 -1.53 -7.05 -1.10
C GLU A 82 -0.46 -7.19 -2.21
N ALA A 83 -0.35 -8.39 -2.78
CA ALA A 83 0.58 -8.62 -3.88
C ALA A 83 0.20 -7.80 -5.13
N ASN A 84 1.21 -7.20 -5.76
CA ASN A 84 1.09 -6.56 -7.07
C ASN A 84 1.41 -7.58 -8.16
N LEU A 85 0.39 -8.05 -8.85
CA LEU A 85 0.52 -9.02 -9.94
C LEU A 85 0.83 -8.37 -11.30
N ASP A 86 0.76 -7.03 -11.37
CA ASP A 86 1.08 -6.27 -12.58
C ASP A 86 2.60 -6.01 -12.67
N GLU A 87 3.11 -5.86 -13.87
CA GLU A 87 4.51 -5.50 -14.11
C GLU A 87 4.81 -4.04 -13.74
N ALA A 88 3.79 -3.19 -13.81
CA ALA A 88 3.92 -1.78 -13.45
C ALA A 88 3.93 -1.58 -11.92
N PRO A 89 4.75 -0.67 -11.40
CA PRO A 89 4.70 -0.30 -9.99
C PRO A 89 3.36 0.37 -9.63
N LYS A 90 2.93 0.25 -8.37
CA LYS A 90 1.72 0.87 -7.84
C LYS A 90 2.07 1.89 -6.76
N ASN A 91 1.43 3.06 -6.86
CA ASN A 91 1.49 4.09 -5.83
C ASN A 91 0.14 4.19 -5.14
N MET A 92 0.16 4.13 -3.82
CA MET A 92 -1.03 4.14 -2.98
C MET A 92 -0.84 5.16 -1.86
N THR A 93 -1.94 5.69 -1.34
CA THR A 93 -1.91 6.61 -0.22
C THR A 93 -2.89 6.18 0.86
N VAL A 94 -2.51 6.41 2.11
CA VAL A 94 -3.39 6.28 3.26
C VAL A 94 -3.47 7.64 3.94
N VAL A 95 -4.70 8.15 4.12
CA VAL A 95 -4.96 9.42 4.79
C VAL A 95 -5.45 9.12 6.20
N VAL A 96 -4.73 9.63 7.19
CA VAL A 96 -5.13 9.61 8.59
C VAL A 96 -5.70 10.97 8.96
N THR A 97 -6.86 10.99 9.58
CA THR A 97 -7.57 12.21 9.99
C THR A 97 -7.88 12.15 11.48
N SER A 98 -7.59 13.23 12.22
CA SER A 98 -7.91 13.39 13.64
C SER A 98 -8.05 14.88 13.96
N GLY A 99 -9.10 15.27 14.69
CA GLY A 99 -9.32 16.65 15.12
C GLY A 99 -9.30 17.68 13.98
N GLY A 100 -9.73 17.28 12.75
CA GLY A 100 -9.65 18.12 11.55
C GLY A 100 -8.28 18.14 10.85
N ILE A 101 -7.22 17.61 11.47
CA ILE A 101 -5.88 17.46 10.87
C ILE A 101 -5.86 16.23 9.99
N LYS A 102 -5.21 16.36 8.82
CA LYS A 102 -5.00 15.23 7.89
C LYS A 102 -3.51 15.05 7.65
N LYS A 103 -3.04 13.79 7.78
CA LYS A 103 -1.69 13.39 7.37
C LYS A 103 -1.78 12.23 6.37
N THR A 104 -0.90 12.26 5.37
CA THR A 104 -0.88 11.26 4.29
C THR A 104 0.34 10.38 4.42
N ILE A 105 0.13 9.07 4.28
CA ILE A 105 1.17 8.06 4.15
C ILE A 105 1.24 7.68 2.69
N SER A 106 2.42 7.80 2.08
CA SER A 106 2.69 7.43 0.68
C SER A 106 3.35 6.06 0.64
N ILE A 107 2.86 5.18 -0.23
CA ILE A 107 3.34 3.81 -0.39
C ILE A 107 3.63 3.56 -1.86
N SER A 108 4.88 3.19 -2.18
CA SER A 108 5.31 2.80 -3.52
C SER A 108 5.67 1.32 -3.53
N GLN A 109 4.90 0.53 -4.28
CA GLN A 109 5.09 -0.91 -4.44
C GLN A 109 5.66 -1.21 -5.82
N GLN A 110 6.65 -2.08 -5.86
CA GLN A 110 7.27 -2.54 -7.10
C GLN A 110 6.28 -3.38 -7.92
N GLY A 111 6.44 -3.33 -9.24
CA GLY A 111 5.79 -4.25 -10.14
C GLY A 111 6.37 -5.66 -10.01
N ARG A 112 5.61 -6.67 -10.44
CA ARG A 112 6.09 -8.03 -10.53
C ARG A 112 7.23 -8.09 -11.54
N SER A 113 8.39 -8.57 -11.09
CA SER A 113 9.48 -8.87 -12.03
C SER A 113 9.05 -10.01 -12.94
N THR A 114 8.90 -9.72 -14.23
CA THR A 114 8.75 -10.70 -15.30
C THR A 114 10.09 -11.07 -15.91
N THR A 115 11.18 -10.90 -15.16
CA THR A 115 12.36 -11.66 -15.52
C THR A 115 11.91 -13.11 -15.40
N ALA A 116 11.22 -13.59 -16.43
CA ALA A 116 11.13 -14.99 -16.72
C ALA A 116 12.59 -15.43 -16.72
N GLY A 117 13.01 -16.02 -15.62
CA GLY A 117 14.19 -16.84 -15.66
C GLY A 117 13.89 -17.70 -16.88
N GLU A 118 14.78 -17.69 -17.84
CA GLU A 118 14.68 -18.53 -19.01
C GLU A 118 14.38 -19.94 -18.52
N TYR A 119 13.07 -20.28 -18.53
CA TYR A 119 12.64 -21.59 -18.09
C TYR A 119 13.11 -22.57 -19.14
N HIS A 120 14.30 -23.14 -18.96
CA HIS A 120 14.78 -24.24 -19.76
C HIS A 120 13.93 -25.48 -19.43
N TYR A 121 12.91 -25.68 -20.22
CA TYR A 121 12.16 -26.94 -20.18
C TYR A 121 12.95 -27.98 -20.97
N ASN A 122 13.57 -28.91 -20.26
CA ASN A 122 14.11 -30.11 -20.88
C ASN A 122 12.94 -31.02 -21.24
N LEU A 123 12.41 -30.85 -22.45
CA LEU A 123 11.41 -31.77 -22.96
C LEU A 123 12.12 -33.01 -23.51
N PRO A 124 11.93 -34.22 -22.96
CA PRO A 124 12.47 -35.43 -23.57
C PRO A 124 11.71 -35.69 -24.87
N VAL A 125 12.38 -35.44 -26.00
CA VAL A 125 11.84 -35.73 -27.32
C VAL A 125 12.26 -37.14 -27.72
N ILE A 126 11.29 -38.06 -27.85
CA ILE A 126 11.53 -39.42 -28.33
C ILE A 126 11.13 -39.49 -29.81
N PHE A 127 12.10 -39.70 -30.67
CA PHE A 127 11.87 -39.91 -32.10
C PHE A 127 11.62 -41.39 -32.34
N HIS A 128 10.42 -41.74 -32.77
CA HIS A 128 10.10 -43.07 -33.26
C HIS A 128 10.36 -43.10 -34.78
N VAL A 129 11.50 -43.63 -35.17
CA VAL A 129 11.81 -43.81 -36.58
C VAL A 129 11.33 -45.19 -37.02
N LEU A 130 10.28 -45.23 -37.82
CA LEU A 130 9.75 -46.45 -38.39
C LEU A 130 10.50 -46.74 -39.71
N TYR A 131 11.19 -47.84 -39.74
CA TYR A 131 11.86 -48.32 -40.96
C TYR A 131 11.51 -49.78 -41.23
N LYS A 132 11.35 -50.12 -42.50
CA LYS A 132 11.03 -51.47 -42.93
C LYS A 132 12.28 -52.35 -42.95
N ASP A 133 13.45 -51.77 -43.30
CA ASP A 133 14.71 -52.44 -43.34
C ASP A 133 15.81 -51.57 -42.76
N LYS A 134 16.43 -52.00 -41.68
CA LYS A 134 17.50 -51.33 -40.96
C LYS A 134 18.77 -51.17 -41.82
N ASN A 135 19.00 -52.04 -42.78
CA ASN A 135 20.17 -52.03 -43.61
C ASN A 135 20.01 -51.17 -44.88
N ASN A 136 18.82 -50.63 -45.11
CA ASN A 136 18.57 -49.74 -46.25
C ASN A 136 18.94 -48.30 -45.88
N PRO A 137 20.02 -47.71 -46.46
CA PRO A 137 20.50 -46.36 -46.12
C PRO A 137 19.51 -45.25 -46.46
N LEU A 138 18.51 -45.51 -47.31
CA LEU A 138 17.46 -44.55 -47.65
C LEU A 138 16.33 -44.52 -46.62
N GLN A 139 16.22 -45.51 -45.75
CA GLN A 139 15.21 -45.61 -44.71
C GLN A 139 15.75 -45.37 -43.29
N TYR A 140 17.08 -45.30 -43.15
CA TYR A 140 17.75 -45.09 -41.88
C TYR A 140 18.11 -43.61 -41.68
N VAL A 141 17.53 -42.97 -40.65
CA VAL A 141 17.89 -41.61 -40.27
C VAL A 141 19.02 -41.66 -39.26
N LYS A 142 20.19 -41.14 -39.61
CA LYS A 142 21.34 -41.09 -38.73
C LYS A 142 21.08 -40.13 -37.56
N GLN A 143 21.60 -40.46 -36.41
CA GLN A 143 21.40 -39.68 -35.18
C GLN A 143 21.94 -38.25 -35.28
N ASP A 144 23.03 -38.03 -36.01
CA ASP A 144 23.60 -36.71 -36.29
C ASP A 144 22.62 -35.75 -37.00
N ARG A 145 21.74 -36.27 -37.87
CA ARG A 145 20.69 -35.48 -38.54
C ARG A 145 19.57 -35.10 -37.59
N LEU A 146 19.24 -35.98 -36.62
CA LEU A 146 18.21 -35.69 -35.60
C LEU A 146 18.71 -34.62 -34.62
N THR A 147 19.96 -34.69 -34.20
CA THR A 147 20.58 -33.68 -33.32
C THR A 147 20.60 -32.31 -34.00
N LYS A 148 20.92 -32.23 -35.28
CA LYS A 148 20.97 -30.96 -36.03
C LYS A 148 19.60 -30.28 -36.18
N ILE A 149 18.50 -31.02 -36.11
CA ILE A 149 17.13 -30.47 -36.14
C ILE A 149 16.76 -29.82 -34.80
N LEU A 150 17.36 -30.30 -33.71
CA LEU A 150 17.09 -29.79 -32.36
C LEU A 150 17.91 -28.55 -31.99
N ASP A 151 19.00 -28.29 -32.71
CA ASP A 151 19.93 -27.18 -32.48
C ASP A 151 19.59 -25.92 -33.32
N THR A 152 18.42 -25.88 -33.98
CA THR A 152 17.93 -24.73 -34.78
C THR A 152 16.79 -24.04 -34.04
#